data_8f5c563e1b7e52aeeeccffc659f02643
#
_entry.id   8f5c563e1b7e52aeeeccffc659f02643
#
_cell.length_a   1.000
_cell.length_b   1.000
_cell.length_c   1.000
_cell.angle_alpha   90.00
_cell.angle_beta   90.00
_cell.angle_gamma   90.00
#
_symmetry.space_group_name_H-M   'P 1'
#
loop_
_entity.id
_entity.type
_entity.pdbx_description
1 polymer ?
#
loop_
_entity_poly.entity_id
_entity_poly.type
_entity_poly.pdbx_seq_one_letter_code
_entity_poly.pdbx_strand_id
1 'polypeptide(L)'
;MSSSISSSDNAISSRRIYARILLAILIGITIALGMVRGFVIANGVSGQSLLSRVIEAQDAIPQIADEENDLVMLFGSSMTQAGFSPREFDLGLAEKGIATTSFNYGFGGLNPMFQEYLSRRIVESFKAEDRRLKLVMIEFNPFQMTITRRQRAVALEDSYIAMLASPGELLDILLEDPERGLRMLEIRYLRDGISAEMITTFFWAEPFQAPFVGTNLVEEEGVEERLNEVLAGMDEAFEVEYPDYDGSDWYYPWRGGGTNKSERSPETLALVDEYYRLTQTDYQMSDDRLSRIATADIENLDFDPDLVEAFIALVKNFQQIADHVEIVMLPKNTDWIRNPPEAIARQAAVVERIRRETGVPLRDFQVTDAVSNSMFGDTTHLNRYQGAVAFTHLLVKEYEDLLR
;
A
#
# COMPACT_ATOMS: atom_id res chain seq x y z
N MET A 1 19.20 54.84 57.70
CA MET A 1 19.38 54.66 56.26
C MET A 1 19.21 53.13 55.90
N SER A 2 18.04 52.79 55.45
CA SER A 2 17.72 51.38 55.10
C SER A 2 17.99 51.23 53.63
N SER A 3 18.98 50.38 53.23
CA SER A 3 19.29 50.09 51.87
C SER A 3 18.32 49.00 51.37
N SER A 4 17.37 49.40 50.55
CA SER A 4 16.52 48.43 49.75
C SER A 4 17.38 47.79 48.67
N ILE A 5 17.87 46.61 48.95
CA ILE A 5 18.50 45.76 47.93
C ILE A 5 17.39 45.30 46.98
N SER A 6 17.50 45.66 45.68
CA SER A 6 16.51 45.51 44.68
C SER A 6 16.30 44.01 44.38
N SER A 7 15.06 43.53 44.50
CA SER A 7 14.62 42.18 44.18
C SER A 7 14.62 41.88 42.68
N SER A 8 14.95 42.88 41.83
CA SER A 8 14.92 42.75 40.36
C SER A 8 16.12 41.94 39.78
N ASP A 9 17.30 42.06 40.39
CA ASP A 9 18.51 41.40 39.89
C ASP A 9 18.49 39.88 40.07
N ASN A 10 17.85 39.41 41.13
CA ASN A 10 17.69 37.96 41.37
C ASN A 10 16.70 37.31 40.40
N ALA A 11 15.65 38.00 39.97
CA ALA A 11 14.66 37.50 39.02
C ALA A 11 15.23 37.38 37.59
N ILE A 12 16.07 38.34 37.20
CA ILE A 12 16.75 38.33 35.90
C ILE A 12 17.81 37.22 35.83
N SER A 13 18.53 37.01 36.94
CA SER A 13 19.51 35.92 37.06
C SER A 13 18.84 34.55 36.95
N SER A 14 17.72 34.33 37.63
CA SER A 14 16.96 33.08 37.58
C SER A 14 16.42 32.79 36.17
N ARG A 15 15.85 33.77 35.50
CA ARG A 15 15.37 33.58 34.10
C ARG A 15 16.48 33.16 33.12
N ARG A 16 17.67 33.73 33.27
CA ARG A 16 18.83 33.34 32.44
C ARG A 16 19.30 31.91 32.73
N ILE A 17 19.24 31.46 33.97
CA ILE A 17 19.59 30.12 34.37
C ILE A 17 18.58 29.12 33.76
N TYR A 18 17.27 29.37 33.90
CA TYR A 18 16.24 28.53 33.31
C TYR A 18 16.33 28.48 31.78
N ALA A 19 16.59 29.62 31.12
CA ALA A 19 16.79 29.64 29.68
C ALA A 19 18.00 28.79 29.23
N ARG A 20 19.11 28.82 29.97
CA ARG A 20 20.29 27.97 29.70
C ARG A 20 20.01 26.48 29.91
N ILE A 21 19.28 26.15 30.99
CA ILE A 21 18.86 24.78 31.26
C ILE A 21 17.94 24.25 30.11
N LEU A 22 16.95 25.05 29.75
CA LEU A 22 16.03 24.70 28.65
C LEU A 22 16.80 24.50 27.32
N LEU A 23 17.72 25.43 27.03
CA LEU A 23 18.57 25.31 25.82
C LEU A 23 19.45 24.06 25.87
N ALA A 24 20.04 23.73 27.00
CA ALA A 24 20.87 22.53 27.17
C ALA A 24 20.03 21.25 27.00
N ILE A 25 18.80 21.22 27.52
CA ILE A 25 17.87 20.12 27.33
C ILE A 25 17.52 19.97 25.83
N LEU A 26 17.17 21.07 25.17
CA LEU A 26 16.85 21.05 23.73
C LEU A 26 18.03 20.54 22.86
N ILE A 27 19.22 21.05 23.17
CA ILE A 27 20.45 20.58 22.48
C ILE A 27 20.68 19.09 22.75
N GLY A 28 20.52 18.64 24.01
CA GLY A 28 20.67 17.24 24.36
C GLY A 28 19.69 16.33 23.63
N ILE A 29 18.42 16.73 23.56
CA ILE A 29 17.39 16.00 22.80
C ILE A 29 17.74 15.98 21.31
N THR A 30 18.12 17.11 20.72
CA THR A 30 18.49 17.19 19.30
C THR A 30 19.67 16.28 18.96
N ILE A 31 20.70 16.25 19.83
CA ILE A 31 21.86 15.36 19.65
C ILE A 31 21.42 13.90 19.76
N ALA A 32 20.62 13.55 20.76
CA ALA A 32 20.13 12.19 20.96
C ALA A 32 19.32 11.70 19.74
N LEU A 33 18.39 12.51 19.26
CA LEU A 33 17.61 12.21 18.06
C LEU A 33 18.48 12.09 16.80
N GLY A 34 19.48 12.98 16.66
CA GLY A 34 20.44 12.92 15.56
C GLY A 34 21.30 11.65 15.57
N MET A 35 21.73 11.20 16.77
CA MET A 35 22.46 9.96 16.91
C MET A 35 21.61 8.72 16.56
N VAL A 36 20.38 8.68 17.06
CA VAL A 36 19.43 7.59 16.73
C VAL A 36 19.19 7.54 15.24
N ARG A 37 18.89 8.68 14.62
CA ARG A 37 18.64 8.73 13.17
C ARG A 37 19.90 8.36 12.36
N GLY A 38 21.07 8.82 12.78
CA GLY A 38 22.35 8.43 12.16
C GLY A 38 22.60 6.93 12.25
N PHE A 39 22.27 6.32 13.38
CA PHE A 39 22.36 4.87 13.56
C PHE A 39 21.39 4.10 12.64
N VAL A 40 20.14 4.55 12.52
CA VAL A 40 19.12 3.98 11.61
C VAL A 40 19.63 4.01 10.17
N ILE A 41 20.09 5.17 9.71
CA ILE A 41 20.60 5.35 8.34
C ILE A 41 21.84 4.47 8.09
N ALA A 42 22.77 4.41 9.05
CA ALA A 42 24.02 3.66 8.90
C ALA A 42 23.81 2.14 8.86
N ASN A 43 22.75 1.63 9.46
CA ASN A 43 22.46 0.20 9.52
C ASN A 43 21.45 -0.27 8.47
N GLY A 44 21.00 0.65 7.58
CA GLY A 44 20.15 0.30 6.44
C GLY A 44 18.86 -0.41 6.85
N VAL A 45 18.16 0.10 7.87
CA VAL A 45 16.86 -0.44 8.26
C VAL A 45 15.86 -0.11 7.15
N SER A 46 15.89 -0.89 6.08
CA SER A 46 14.90 -0.89 5.04
C SER A 46 13.75 -1.78 5.52
N GLY A 47 12.80 -1.20 6.19
CA GLY A 47 11.59 -1.94 6.50
C GLY A 47 10.84 -2.27 5.22
N GLN A 48 10.48 -3.52 5.00
CA GLN A 48 9.40 -3.90 4.09
C GLN A 48 8.05 -3.44 4.65
N SER A 49 8.03 -2.33 5.38
CA SER A 49 6.80 -1.78 5.95
C SER A 49 5.91 -1.25 4.83
N LEU A 50 4.61 -1.30 5.03
CA LEU A 50 3.63 -0.68 4.11
C LEU A 50 3.99 0.78 3.82
N LEU A 51 4.60 1.44 4.79
CA LEU A 51 5.02 2.83 4.73
C LEU A 51 6.22 3.04 3.79
N SER A 52 7.25 2.17 3.84
CA SER A 52 8.42 2.29 2.96
C SER A 52 8.01 2.13 1.50
N ARG A 53 7.09 1.19 1.19
CA ARG A 53 6.56 1.02 -0.16
C ARG A 53 5.95 2.31 -0.74
N VAL A 54 5.20 3.06 0.06
CA VAL A 54 4.59 4.33 -0.40
C VAL A 54 5.66 5.39 -0.68
N ILE A 55 6.65 5.49 0.20
CA ILE A 55 7.75 6.46 0.07
C ILE A 55 8.60 6.11 -1.15
N GLU A 56 9.03 4.87 -1.27
CA GLU A 56 9.83 4.38 -2.39
C GLU A 56 9.11 4.57 -3.72
N ALA A 57 7.82 4.26 -3.78
CA ALA A 57 7.01 4.46 -4.97
C ALA A 57 6.92 5.94 -5.37
N GLN A 58 6.82 6.84 -4.40
CA GLN A 58 6.85 8.29 -4.66
C GLN A 58 8.20 8.76 -5.18
N ASP A 59 9.28 8.29 -4.57
CA ASP A 59 10.65 8.69 -4.90
C ASP A 59 11.11 8.14 -6.27
N ALA A 60 10.47 7.09 -6.76
CA ALA A 60 10.82 6.48 -8.05
C ALA A 60 10.13 7.13 -9.26
N ILE A 61 9.17 8.03 -9.07
CA ILE A 61 8.44 8.63 -10.20
C ILE A 61 9.37 9.25 -11.26
N PRO A 62 10.45 9.97 -10.92
CA PRO A 62 11.37 10.47 -11.94
C PRO A 62 11.99 9.36 -12.81
N GLN A 63 12.34 8.22 -12.20
CA GLN A 63 12.90 7.08 -12.95
C GLN A 63 11.83 6.39 -13.80
N ILE A 64 10.60 6.30 -13.29
CA ILE A 64 9.45 5.80 -14.05
C ILE A 64 9.17 6.70 -15.25
N ALA A 65 9.26 8.01 -15.07
CA ALA A 65 9.02 8.98 -16.13
C ALA A 65 10.06 8.91 -17.25
N ASP A 66 11.27 8.45 -16.97
CA ASP A 66 12.36 8.28 -17.94
C ASP A 66 12.21 6.98 -18.79
N GLU A 67 11.27 6.09 -18.47
CA GLU A 67 11.05 4.87 -19.25
C GLU A 67 10.59 5.21 -20.69
N GLU A 68 11.12 4.50 -21.68
CA GLU A 68 10.87 4.79 -23.10
C GLU A 68 9.47 4.36 -23.56
N ASN A 69 8.95 3.26 -22.98
CA ASN A 69 7.69 2.66 -23.38
C ASN A 69 6.47 3.47 -22.90
N ASP A 70 5.30 3.10 -23.40
CA ASP A 70 4.03 3.59 -22.89
C ASP A 70 3.81 3.13 -21.43
N LEU A 71 3.56 4.08 -20.54
CA LEU A 71 3.44 3.82 -19.11
C LEU A 71 2.01 3.41 -18.74
N VAL A 72 1.89 2.31 -17.99
CA VAL A 72 0.61 1.81 -17.48
C VAL A 72 0.66 1.67 -15.96
N MET A 73 -0.36 2.12 -15.27
CA MET A 73 -0.44 2.03 -13.81
C MET A 73 -1.75 1.38 -13.38
N LEU A 74 -1.68 0.40 -12.48
CA LEU A 74 -2.83 -0.01 -11.66
C LEU A 74 -2.66 0.57 -10.25
N PHE A 75 -3.57 1.48 -9.89
CA PHE A 75 -3.57 2.19 -8.61
C PHE A 75 -4.68 1.67 -7.71
N GLY A 76 -4.36 1.35 -6.45
CA GLY A 76 -5.37 0.83 -5.54
C GLY A 76 -4.89 0.42 -4.16
N SER A 77 -5.58 -0.52 -3.57
CA SER A 77 -5.37 -1.05 -2.22
C SER A 77 -4.45 -2.28 -2.20
N SER A 78 -4.45 -3.00 -1.08
CA SER A 78 -3.79 -4.30 -0.98
C SER A 78 -4.32 -5.35 -1.97
N MET A 79 -5.56 -5.23 -2.43
CA MET A 79 -6.09 -6.13 -3.47
C MET A 79 -5.37 -5.90 -4.80
N THR A 80 -5.13 -4.64 -5.19
CA THR A 80 -4.27 -4.30 -6.33
C THR A 80 -2.85 -4.81 -6.12
N GLN A 81 -2.28 -4.58 -4.92
CA GLN A 81 -0.91 -5.02 -4.61
C GLN A 81 -0.74 -6.54 -4.78
N ALA A 82 -1.73 -7.33 -4.38
CA ALA A 82 -1.71 -8.78 -4.47
C ALA A 82 -2.17 -9.30 -5.84
N GLY A 83 -2.99 -8.54 -6.57
CA GLY A 83 -3.73 -9.03 -7.73
C GLY A 83 -3.19 -8.62 -9.09
N PHE A 84 -2.19 -7.74 -9.17
CA PHE A 84 -1.64 -7.29 -10.45
C PHE A 84 -0.16 -7.58 -10.57
N SER A 85 0.22 -8.26 -11.64
CA SER A 85 1.61 -8.51 -12.02
C SER A 85 2.02 -7.63 -13.21
N PRO A 86 2.75 -6.52 -13.00
CA PRO A 86 3.21 -5.66 -14.08
C PRO A 86 3.99 -6.41 -15.15
N ARG A 87 4.87 -7.31 -14.73
CA ARG A 87 5.69 -8.07 -15.66
C ARG A 87 4.87 -8.99 -16.57
N GLU A 88 3.90 -9.74 -16.03
CA GLU A 88 2.99 -10.56 -16.82
C GLU A 88 2.15 -9.71 -17.78
N PHE A 89 1.79 -8.49 -17.36
CA PHE A 89 1.05 -7.56 -18.20
C PHE A 89 1.90 -7.09 -19.38
N ASP A 90 3.14 -6.65 -19.11
CA ASP A 90 4.06 -6.17 -20.13
C ASP A 90 4.47 -7.30 -21.10
N LEU A 91 4.74 -8.51 -20.59
CA LEU A 91 5.03 -9.68 -21.43
C LEU A 91 3.84 -10.05 -22.33
N GLY A 92 2.63 -10.12 -21.78
CA GLY A 92 1.44 -10.46 -22.53
C GLY A 92 1.11 -9.45 -23.64
N LEU A 93 1.42 -8.15 -23.43
CA LEU A 93 1.29 -7.12 -24.44
C LEU A 93 2.44 -7.18 -25.48
N ALA A 94 3.66 -7.46 -25.03
CA ALA A 94 4.81 -7.60 -25.91
C ALA A 94 4.64 -8.74 -26.94
N GLU A 95 4.01 -9.86 -26.56
CA GLU A 95 3.62 -10.95 -27.48
C GLU A 95 2.68 -10.48 -28.57
N LYS A 96 1.94 -9.39 -28.33
CA LYS A 96 1.02 -8.77 -29.28
C LYS A 96 1.65 -7.59 -30.04
N GLY A 97 2.95 -7.33 -29.82
CA GLY A 97 3.70 -6.24 -30.43
C GLY A 97 3.43 -4.86 -29.83
N ILE A 98 2.93 -4.82 -28.59
CA ILE A 98 2.66 -3.58 -27.84
C ILE A 98 3.73 -3.46 -26.75
N ALA A 99 4.53 -2.38 -26.78
CA ALA A 99 5.57 -2.15 -25.81
C ALA A 99 5.06 -1.24 -24.69
N THR A 100 4.95 -1.80 -23.47
CA THR A 100 4.54 -1.06 -22.27
C THR A 100 5.53 -1.27 -21.14
N THR A 101 5.52 -0.33 -20.19
CA THR A 101 6.15 -0.48 -18.88
C THR A 101 5.08 -0.21 -17.82
N SER A 102 4.67 -1.24 -17.12
CA SER A 102 3.57 -1.15 -16.18
C SER A 102 4.02 -1.16 -14.72
N PHE A 103 3.19 -0.62 -13.83
CA PHE A 103 3.48 -0.43 -12.41
C PHE A 103 2.30 -0.82 -11.54
N ASN A 104 2.58 -1.53 -10.46
CA ASN A 104 1.61 -1.87 -9.44
C ASN A 104 1.69 -0.85 -8.28
N TYR A 105 0.80 0.11 -8.30
CA TYR A 105 0.63 1.14 -7.28
C TYR A 105 -0.48 0.77 -6.28
N GLY A 106 -0.51 -0.51 -5.90
CA GLY A 106 -1.35 -1.02 -4.83
C GLY A 106 -0.67 -0.84 -3.48
N PHE A 107 -1.38 -0.24 -2.52
CA PHE A 107 -0.87 0.03 -1.17
C PHE A 107 -1.85 -0.47 -0.11
N GLY A 108 -1.37 -1.31 0.80
CA GLY A 108 -2.19 -1.94 1.82
C GLY A 108 -2.86 -0.93 2.76
N GLY A 109 -4.12 -1.19 3.09
CA GLY A 109 -4.83 -0.44 4.13
C GLY A 109 -5.31 0.95 3.77
N LEU A 110 -5.07 1.43 2.53
CA LEU A 110 -5.47 2.77 2.11
C LEU A 110 -6.97 2.85 1.79
N ASN A 111 -7.58 3.94 2.19
CA ASN A 111 -8.91 4.34 1.76
C ASN A 111 -8.83 5.51 0.75
N PRO A 112 -9.93 5.91 0.11
CA PRO A 112 -9.95 6.98 -0.87
C PRO A 112 -9.45 8.35 -0.40
N MET A 113 -9.54 8.69 0.89
CA MET A 113 -9.00 9.96 1.41
C MET A 113 -7.48 10.03 1.23
N PHE A 114 -6.79 8.98 1.65
CA PHE A 114 -5.34 8.93 1.50
C PHE A 114 -4.92 8.66 0.04
N GLN A 115 -5.69 7.86 -0.69
CA GLN A 115 -5.44 7.63 -2.12
C GLN A 115 -5.54 8.93 -2.91
N GLU A 116 -6.48 9.80 -2.58
CA GLU A 116 -6.61 11.15 -3.18
C GLU A 116 -5.39 12.00 -2.85
N TYR A 117 -4.96 12.04 -1.58
CA TYR A 117 -3.75 12.75 -1.17
C TYR A 117 -2.51 12.28 -1.93
N LEU A 118 -2.33 10.96 -2.06
CA LEU A 118 -1.20 10.37 -2.79
C LEU A 118 -1.28 10.68 -4.28
N SER A 119 -2.47 10.62 -4.87
CA SER A 119 -2.65 10.90 -6.31
C SER A 119 -2.27 12.33 -6.69
N ARG A 120 -2.53 13.32 -5.85
CA ARG A 120 -2.09 14.70 -6.10
C ARG A 120 -0.56 14.78 -6.21
N ARG A 121 0.15 14.10 -5.33
CA ARG A 121 1.61 14.08 -5.34
C ARG A 121 2.16 13.36 -6.58
N ILE A 122 1.55 12.23 -6.96
CA ILE A 122 1.90 11.54 -8.20
C ILE A 122 1.68 12.46 -9.41
N VAL A 123 0.54 13.13 -9.47
CA VAL A 123 0.22 14.07 -10.56
C VAL A 123 1.22 15.22 -10.63
N GLU A 124 1.58 15.81 -9.50
CA GLU A 124 2.59 16.87 -9.43
C GLU A 124 3.94 16.39 -9.96
N SER A 125 4.38 15.20 -9.58
CA SER A 125 5.64 14.62 -10.01
C SER A 125 5.65 14.31 -11.52
N PHE A 126 4.58 13.67 -12.04
CA PHE A 126 4.48 13.40 -13.49
C PHE A 126 4.42 14.68 -14.33
N LYS A 127 3.76 15.73 -13.82
CA LYS A 127 3.76 17.05 -14.48
C LYS A 127 5.13 17.71 -14.46
N ALA A 128 5.90 17.54 -13.38
CA ALA A 128 7.25 18.09 -13.28
C ALA A 128 8.20 17.46 -14.32
N GLU A 129 8.01 16.19 -14.62
CA GLU A 129 8.78 15.43 -15.63
C GLU A 129 8.20 15.58 -17.06
N ASP A 130 7.13 16.35 -17.25
CA ASP A 130 6.42 16.50 -18.54
C ASP A 130 6.04 15.14 -19.18
N ARG A 131 5.68 14.17 -18.35
CA ARG A 131 5.38 12.80 -18.76
C ARG A 131 3.91 12.46 -18.50
N ARG A 132 3.34 11.62 -19.35
CA ARG A 132 1.96 11.14 -19.24
C ARG A 132 1.93 9.62 -19.12
N LEU A 133 0.91 9.12 -18.44
CA LEU A 133 0.56 7.72 -18.44
C LEU A 133 -0.35 7.40 -19.63
N LYS A 134 -0.09 6.31 -20.33
CA LYS A 134 -0.97 5.84 -21.41
C LYS A 134 -2.30 5.36 -20.87
N LEU A 135 -2.24 4.57 -19.77
CA LEU A 135 -3.42 4.03 -19.09
C LEU A 135 -3.22 4.07 -17.59
N VAL A 136 -4.22 4.54 -16.87
CA VAL A 136 -4.36 4.35 -15.42
C VAL A 136 -5.64 3.57 -15.14
N MET A 137 -5.48 2.41 -14.53
CA MET A 137 -6.57 1.63 -13.95
C MET A 137 -6.67 1.98 -12.47
N ILE A 138 -7.83 2.37 -12.00
CA ILE A 138 -8.07 2.76 -10.59
C ILE A 138 -9.00 1.73 -9.96
N GLU A 139 -8.53 1.05 -8.92
CA GLU A 139 -9.35 0.12 -8.17
C GLU A 139 -10.50 0.83 -7.46
N PHE A 140 -11.73 0.44 -7.76
CA PHE A 140 -12.89 0.73 -6.93
C PHE A 140 -13.12 -0.44 -5.98
N ASN A 141 -12.76 -0.23 -4.70
CA ASN A 141 -12.98 -1.22 -3.66
C ASN A 141 -14.12 -0.77 -2.74
N PRO A 142 -15.31 -1.37 -2.84
CA PRO A 142 -16.46 -0.95 -2.05
C PRO A 142 -16.23 -1.04 -0.54
N PHE A 143 -15.39 -1.98 -0.08
CA PHE A 143 -15.08 -2.15 1.34
C PHE A 143 -14.25 -1.00 1.91
N GLN A 144 -13.41 -0.37 1.10
CA GLN A 144 -12.58 0.75 1.52
C GLN A 144 -13.36 2.07 1.61
N MET A 145 -14.60 2.11 1.13
CA MET A 145 -15.42 3.31 1.04
C MET A 145 -16.53 3.38 2.10
N THR A 146 -16.52 2.49 3.10
CA THR A 146 -17.53 2.44 4.15
C THR A 146 -17.18 3.35 5.33
N ILE A 147 -18.22 3.79 6.08
CA ILE A 147 -18.07 4.58 7.32
C ILE A 147 -17.17 3.85 8.31
N THR A 148 -17.31 2.53 8.45
CA THR A 148 -16.50 1.72 9.36
C THR A 148 -15.02 1.77 8.97
N ARG A 149 -14.71 1.71 7.68
CA ARG A 149 -13.34 1.80 7.18
C ARG A 149 -12.73 3.16 7.42
N ARG A 150 -13.48 4.24 7.21
CA ARG A 150 -12.99 5.59 7.53
C ARG A 150 -12.52 5.69 8.98
N GLN A 151 -13.33 5.21 9.92
CA GLN A 151 -13.01 5.28 11.35
C GLN A 151 -11.76 4.48 11.73
N ARG A 152 -11.53 3.33 11.07
CA ARG A 152 -10.38 2.45 11.36
C ARG A 152 -9.09 2.91 10.69
N ALA A 153 -9.16 3.64 9.60
CA ALA A 153 -8.00 4.02 8.81
C ALA A 153 -7.29 5.29 9.28
N VAL A 154 -7.93 6.13 10.09
CA VAL A 154 -7.40 7.45 10.48
C VAL A 154 -5.97 7.40 11.02
N ALA A 155 -5.66 6.46 11.91
CA ALA A 155 -4.33 6.37 12.50
C ALA A 155 -3.25 5.97 11.47
N LEU A 156 -3.61 5.10 10.52
CA LEU A 156 -2.72 4.69 9.43
C LEU A 156 -2.52 5.84 8.45
N GLU A 157 -3.57 6.54 8.08
CA GLU A 157 -3.52 7.73 7.23
C GLU A 157 -2.62 8.81 7.82
N ASP A 158 -2.78 9.12 9.10
CA ASP A 158 -1.94 10.09 9.80
C ASP A 158 -0.46 9.68 9.77
N SER A 159 -0.16 8.38 9.84
CA SER A 159 1.20 7.86 9.70
C SER A 159 1.77 8.11 8.30
N TYR A 160 1.02 7.80 7.26
CA TYR A 160 1.44 8.05 5.87
C TYR A 160 1.60 9.55 5.59
N ILE A 161 0.62 10.37 5.99
CA ILE A 161 0.69 11.82 5.79
C ILE A 161 1.88 12.40 6.54
N ALA A 162 2.11 12.00 7.79
CA ALA A 162 3.25 12.45 8.58
C ALA A 162 4.58 12.20 7.87
N MET A 163 4.73 11.08 7.17
CA MET A 163 5.97 10.73 6.47
C MET A 163 6.12 11.41 5.11
N LEU A 164 5.03 11.59 4.37
CA LEU A 164 5.04 12.15 3.03
C LEU A 164 4.94 13.68 3.01
N ALA A 165 4.26 14.28 3.99
CA ALA A 165 4.00 15.71 4.01
C ALA A 165 5.29 16.54 4.05
N SER A 166 5.30 17.64 3.31
CA SER A 166 6.33 18.64 3.42
C SER A 166 6.32 19.31 4.80
N PRO A 167 7.41 19.96 5.24
CA PRO A 167 7.39 20.72 6.48
C PRO A 167 6.32 21.83 6.52
N GLY A 168 5.98 22.41 5.37
CA GLY A 168 4.91 23.41 5.25
C GLY A 168 3.54 22.80 5.52
N GLU A 169 3.21 21.69 4.86
CA GLU A 169 1.94 20.96 5.08
C GLU A 169 1.78 20.52 6.55
N LEU A 170 2.86 20.04 7.19
CA LEU A 170 2.81 19.68 8.61
C LEU A 170 2.56 20.92 9.50
N LEU A 171 3.13 22.06 9.14
CA LEU A 171 2.89 23.31 9.86
C LEU A 171 1.44 23.77 9.68
N ASP A 172 0.88 23.67 8.49
CA ASP A 172 -0.52 24.01 8.21
C ASP A 172 -1.46 23.12 9.03
N ILE A 173 -1.22 21.79 9.02
CA ILE A 173 -1.99 20.86 9.86
C ILE A 173 -1.85 21.21 11.35
N LEU A 174 -0.65 21.55 11.81
CA LEU A 174 -0.42 21.93 13.20
C LEU A 174 -1.17 23.21 13.59
N LEU A 175 -1.31 24.16 12.66
CA LEU A 175 -2.04 25.40 12.89
C LEU A 175 -3.56 25.22 12.86
N GLU A 176 -4.05 24.34 12.01
CA GLU A 176 -5.49 24.03 11.87
C GLU A 176 -5.97 23.08 12.99
N ASP A 177 -5.22 22.03 13.28
CA ASP A 177 -5.49 21.04 14.32
C ASP A 177 -4.20 20.74 15.10
N PRO A 178 -3.94 21.49 16.20
CA PRO A 178 -2.72 21.34 16.97
C PRO A 178 -2.51 19.94 17.56
N GLU A 179 -3.57 19.25 17.94
CA GLU A 179 -3.48 17.89 18.49
C GLU A 179 -3.03 16.89 17.42
N ARG A 180 -3.66 16.95 16.26
CA ARG A 180 -3.30 16.10 15.10
C ARG A 180 -1.90 16.42 14.61
N GLY A 181 -1.55 17.70 14.48
CA GLY A 181 -0.22 18.14 14.04
C GLY A 181 0.90 17.71 14.97
N LEU A 182 0.71 17.82 16.30
CA LEU A 182 1.68 17.32 17.28
C LEU A 182 1.85 15.80 17.19
N ARG A 183 0.77 15.06 17.03
CA ARG A 183 0.81 13.61 16.82
C ARG A 183 1.57 13.23 15.54
N MET A 184 1.36 13.96 14.43
CA MET A 184 2.11 13.74 13.19
C MET A 184 3.60 14.04 13.33
N LEU A 185 3.97 15.08 14.06
CA LEU A 185 5.36 15.39 14.37
C LEU A 185 6.00 14.29 15.25
N GLU A 186 5.25 13.76 16.22
CA GLU A 186 5.67 12.61 17.02
C GLU A 186 5.91 11.38 16.14
N ILE A 187 4.96 11.06 15.27
CA ILE A 187 5.09 9.94 14.32
C ILE A 187 6.36 10.10 13.48
N ARG A 188 6.51 11.22 12.82
CA ARG A 188 7.62 11.46 11.89
C ARG A 188 9.00 11.46 12.54
N TYR A 189 9.14 12.06 13.71
CA TYR A 189 10.45 12.33 14.31
C TYR A 189 10.79 11.44 15.50
N LEU A 190 9.82 10.84 16.15
CA LEU A 190 10.03 10.00 17.33
C LEU A 190 9.68 8.53 17.05
N ARG A 191 8.47 8.25 16.59
CA ARG A 191 8.00 6.86 16.44
C ARG A 191 8.61 6.16 15.24
N ASP A 192 8.60 6.77 14.06
CA ASP A 192 9.08 6.16 12.82
C ASP A 192 10.55 6.50 12.54
N GLY A 193 11.10 7.52 13.23
CA GLY A 193 12.55 7.68 13.36
C GLY A 193 13.19 6.62 14.24
N ILE A 194 12.38 5.96 15.09
CA ILE A 194 12.70 4.78 15.89
C ILE A 194 11.62 3.75 15.56
N SER A 195 11.70 3.14 14.37
CA SER A 195 10.65 2.22 13.94
C SER A 195 10.51 1.05 14.93
N ALA A 196 9.28 0.55 15.09
CA ALA A 196 9.04 -0.65 15.88
C ALA A 196 9.90 -1.83 15.36
N GLU A 197 10.13 -1.91 14.06
CA GLU A 197 11.04 -2.84 13.41
C GLU A 197 12.49 -2.68 13.86
N MET A 198 12.95 -1.43 14.00
CA MET A 198 14.31 -1.17 14.49
C MET A 198 14.47 -1.60 15.95
N ILE A 199 13.49 -1.29 16.81
CA ILE A 199 13.49 -1.71 18.20
C ILE A 199 13.46 -3.24 18.28
N THR A 200 12.62 -3.92 17.51
CA THR A 200 12.51 -5.37 17.50
C THR A 200 13.73 -6.05 16.92
N THR A 201 14.30 -5.52 15.84
CA THR A 201 15.50 -6.10 15.22
C THR A 201 16.75 -5.98 16.11
N PHE A 202 16.92 -4.86 16.82
CA PHE A 202 18.14 -4.59 17.59
C PHE A 202 18.01 -4.86 19.10
N PHE A 203 16.84 -4.80 19.68
CA PHE A 203 16.66 -4.92 21.14
C PHE A 203 15.82 -6.13 21.56
N TRP A 204 15.00 -6.68 20.68
CA TRP A 204 14.22 -7.89 20.93
C TRP A 204 14.29 -8.81 19.70
N ALA A 205 15.31 -9.68 19.70
CA ALA A 205 15.50 -10.66 18.63
C ALA A 205 14.41 -11.75 18.58
N GLU A 206 13.37 -11.67 19.42
CA GLU A 206 12.22 -12.56 19.41
C GLU A 206 10.87 -11.81 19.45
N PRO A 207 9.79 -12.46 19.13
CA PRO A 207 8.93 -12.24 18.01
C PRO A 207 7.85 -11.21 18.31
N PHE A 208 8.14 -9.94 18.24
CA PHE A 208 7.13 -8.96 17.90
C PHE A 208 6.95 -8.90 16.37
N GLN A 209 7.00 -10.03 15.73
CA GLN A 209 6.30 -10.19 14.48
C GLN A 209 4.81 -10.18 14.81
N ALA A 210 4.28 -8.98 15.05
CA ALA A 210 2.86 -8.82 14.95
C ALA A 210 2.50 -9.31 13.55
N PRO A 211 1.57 -10.26 13.43
CA PRO A 211 1.17 -10.81 12.15
C PRO A 211 0.34 -9.79 11.40
N PHE A 212 0.99 -8.75 10.86
CA PHE A 212 0.46 -8.06 9.72
C PHE A 212 0.78 -8.92 8.51
N VAL A 213 -0.18 -9.74 8.11
CA VAL A 213 0.00 -10.75 7.06
C VAL A 213 1.18 -11.69 7.41
N GLY A 214 1.30 -12.03 8.68
CA GLY A 214 2.17 -13.10 9.09
C GLY A 214 1.65 -14.36 8.42
N THR A 215 2.53 -15.09 7.83
CA THR A 215 2.33 -16.48 7.54
C THR A 215 1.96 -17.15 8.84
N ASN A 216 0.65 -17.19 9.17
CA ASN A 216 0.21 -18.07 10.20
C ASN A 216 0.45 -19.47 9.65
N LEU A 217 1.43 -20.13 10.18
CA LEU A 217 1.70 -21.51 9.83
C LEU A 217 0.60 -22.39 10.40
N VAL A 218 0.27 -23.44 9.68
CA VAL A 218 -0.61 -24.49 10.18
C VAL A 218 0.03 -25.07 11.46
N GLU A 219 -0.74 -25.28 12.52
CA GLU A 219 -0.25 -25.88 13.77
C GLU A 219 -0.01 -27.39 13.59
N GLU A 220 1.05 -27.74 12.88
CA GLU A 220 1.52 -29.11 12.68
C GLU A 220 3.00 -29.21 13.06
N GLU A 221 3.41 -30.35 13.59
CA GLU A 221 4.83 -30.60 13.90
C GLU A 221 5.67 -30.58 12.61
N GLY A 222 6.77 -29.80 12.60
CA GLY A 222 7.69 -29.70 11.46
C GLY A 222 7.21 -28.81 10.30
N VAL A 223 6.12 -28.06 10.47
CA VAL A 223 5.59 -27.19 9.39
C VAL A 223 6.58 -26.10 8.97
N GLU A 224 7.33 -25.52 9.91
CA GLU A 224 8.32 -24.49 9.62
C GLU A 224 9.49 -25.04 8.79
N GLU A 225 9.97 -26.24 9.14
CA GLU A 225 11.02 -26.93 8.38
C GLU A 225 10.54 -27.26 6.97
N ARG A 226 9.31 -27.77 6.86
CA ARG A 226 8.68 -28.07 5.56
C ARG A 226 8.46 -26.82 4.72
N LEU A 227 8.05 -25.70 5.33
CA LEU A 227 7.89 -24.42 4.62
C LEU A 227 9.24 -23.95 4.05
N ASN A 228 10.31 -24.05 4.83
CA ASN A 228 11.65 -23.68 4.35
C ASN A 228 12.11 -24.54 3.17
N GLU A 229 11.82 -25.84 3.19
CA GLU A 229 12.10 -26.74 2.06
C GLU A 229 11.30 -26.33 0.81
N VAL A 230 10.01 -26.03 0.98
CA VAL A 230 9.12 -25.61 -0.12
C VAL A 230 9.60 -24.28 -0.70
N LEU A 231 9.94 -23.30 0.13
CA LEU A 231 10.46 -22.01 -0.32
C LEU A 231 11.79 -22.17 -1.10
N ALA A 232 12.70 -22.98 -0.59
CA ALA A 232 13.96 -23.27 -1.29
C ALA A 232 13.70 -23.96 -2.65
N GLY A 233 12.77 -24.91 -2.68
CA GLY A 233 12.38 -25.59 -3.93
C GLY A 233 11.71 -24.63 -4.92
N MET A 234 10.91 -23.68 -4.44
CA MET A 234 10.31 -22.64 -5.29
C MET A 234 11.38 -21.71 -5.86
N ASP A 235 12.33 -21.26 -5.06
CA ASP A 235 13.43 -20.41 -5.53
C ASP A 235 14.25 -21.12 -6.62
N GLU A 236 14.62 -22.39 -6.41
CA GLU A 236 15.33 -23.21 -7.41
C GLU A 236 14.49 -23.39 -8.70
N ALA A 237 13.21 -23.69 -8.56
CA ALA A 237 12.31 -23.85 -9.70
C ALA A 237 12.16 -22.55 -10.49
N PHE A 238 12.08 -21.41 -9.80
CA PHE A 238 11.96 -20.10 -10.44
C PHE A 238 13.24 -19.68 -11.15
N GLU A 239 14.42 -19.97 -10.62
CA GLU A 239 15.68 -19.75 -11.32
C GLU A 239 15.75 -20.53 -12.64
N VAL A 240 15.27 -21.77 -12.66
CA VAL A 240 15.23 -22.60 -13.86
C VAL A 240 14.19 -22.13 -14.87
N GLU A 241 13.00 -21.78 -14.41
CA GLU A 241 11.91 -21.32 -15.28
C GLU A 241 12.11 -19.89 -15.81
N TYR A 242 12.97 -19.10 -15.14
CA TYR A 242 13.24 -17.70 -15.45
C TYR A 242 14.73 -17.40 -15.53
N PRO A 243 15.47 -18.02 -16.44
CA PRO A 243 16.94 -17.89 -16.52
C PRO A 243 17.38 -16.45 -16.82
N ASP A 244 16.51 -15.63 -17.41
CA ASP A 244 16.78 -14.21 -17.71
C ASP A 244 16.40 -13.27 -16.56
N TYR A 245 15.93 -13.82 -15.45
CA TYR A 245 15.61 -13.03 -14.26
C TYR A 245 16.89 -12.67 -13.49
N ASP A 246 17.31 -11.43 -13.62
CA ASP A 246 18.50 -10.90 -12.97
C ASP A 246 18.23 -10.19 -11.64
N GLY A 247 16.99 -10.20 -11.16
CA GLY A 247 16.56 -9.47 -9.97
C GLY A 247 16.36 -7.96 -10.20
N SER A 248 16.66 -7.44 -11.39
CA SER A 248 16.54 -6.00 -11.68
C SER A 248 15.12 -5.50 -11.62
N ASP A 249 14.13 -6.36 -11.85
CA ASP A 249 12.72 -6.03 -11.68
C ASP A 249 12.33 -5.70 -10.23
N TRP A 250 13.17 -6.07 -9.28
CA TRP A 250 13.02 -5.71 -7.87
C TRP A 250 13.56 -4.30 -7.57
N TYR A 251 14.25 -3.68 -8.51
CA TYR A 251 14.69 -2.30 -8.39
C TYR A 251 13.47 -1.37 -8.18
N TYR A 252 12.33 -1.76 -8.75
CA TYR A 252 11.03 -1.15 -8.47
C TYR A 252 10.14 -2.16 -7.73
N PRO A 253 10.03 -2.10 -6.40
CA PRO A 253 9.21 -3.04 -5.62
C PRO A 253 7.75 -3.12 -6.06
N TRP A 254 7.26 -2.11 -6.75
CA TRP A 254 5.92 -2.03 -7.34
C TRP A 254 5.82 -2.61 -8.75
N ARG A 255 6.92 -2.95 -9.41
CA ARG A 255 6.91 -3.76 -10.65
C ARG A 255 6.91 -5.25 -10.35
N GLY A 256 7.59 -5.64 -9.33
CA GLY A 256 7.83 -7.04 -8.97
C GLY A 256 6.71 -7.67 -8.16
N GLY A 257 5.48 -7.54 -8.56
CA GLY A 257 4.38 -8.14 -7.79
C GLY A 257 3.98 -9.50 -8.28
N GLY A 258 4.82 -10.48 -8.32
CA GLY A 258 4.40 -11.80 -8.73
C GLY A 258 5.47 -12.53 -9.50
N THR A 259 5.31 -13.80 -9.58
CA THR A 259 6.13 -14.66 -10.37
C THR A 259 5.78 -14.54 -11.84
N ASN A 260 6.68 -14.67 -12.62
CA ASN A 260 6.96 -14.11 -13.90
C ASN A 260 6.51 -14.94 -15.12
N LYS A 261 5.76 -16.00 -14.97
CA LYS A 261 5.19 -16.79 -16.09
C LYS A 261 3.81 -17.28 -15.77
N SER A 262 2.95 -17.22 -16.78
CA SER A 262 1.61 -17.81 -16.79
C SER A 262 1.63 -19.33 -16.82
N GLU A 263 2.64 -19.89 -17.46
CA GLU A 263 2.80 -21.34 -17.60
C GLU A 263 3.92 -21.79 -16.68
N ARG A 264 3.57 -22.55 -15.65
CA ARG A 264 4.50 -23.18 -14.73
C ARG A 264 4.53 -24.67 -14.95
N SER A 265 5.69 -25.28 -14.66
CA SER A 265 5.75 -26.74 -14.64
C SER A 265 4.79 -27.31 -13.59
N PRO A 266 4.30 -28.55 -13.76
CA PRO A 266 3.50 -29.23 -12.75
C PRO A 266 4.22 -29.33 -11.41
N GLU A 267 5.54 -29.45 -11.42
CA GLU A 267 6.40 -29.52 -10.24
C GLU A 267 6.39 -28.20 -9.48
N THR A 268 6.53 -27.06 -10.18
CA THR A 268 6.46 -25.72 -9.58
C THR A 268 5.07 -25.45 -9.02
N LEU A 269 4.01 -25.81 -9.73
CA LEU A 269 2.64 -25.68 -9.23
C LEU A 269 2.40 -26.49 -7.96
N ALA A 270 2.97 -27.71 -7.87
CA ALA A 270 2.86 -28.53 -6.66
C ALA A 270 3.55 -27.86 -5.43
N LEU A 271 4.69 -27.22 -5.65
CA LEU A 271 5.37 -26.44 -4.59
C LEU A 271 4.52 -25.23 -4.16
N VAL A 272 3.92 -24.53 -5.11
CA VAL A 272 3.01 -23.39 -4.83
C VAL A 272 1.79 -23.86 -4.04
N ASP A 273 1.17 -24.97 -4.42
CA ASP A 273 0.01 -25.53 -3.73
C ASP A 273 0.40 -25.92 -2.28
N GLU A 274 1.56 -26.54 -2.10
CA GLU A 274 2.07 -26.90 -0.77
C GLU A 274 2.39 -25.67 0.08
N TYR A 275 2.98 -24.62 -0.51
CA TYR A 275 3.18 -23.34 0.17
C TYR A 275 1.88 -22.79 0.74
N TYR A 276 0.82 -22.75 -0.07
CA TYR A 276 -0.47 -22.26 0.38
C TYR A 276 -1.11 -23.18 1.42
N ARG A 277 -0.95 -24.49 1.29
CA ARG A 277 -1.42 -25.45 2.29
C ARG A 277 -0.78 -25.21 3.65
N LEU A 278 0.52 -24.93 3.69
CA LEU A 278 1.28 -24.70 4.92
C LEU A 278 1.03 -23.32 5.53
N THR A 279 0.67 -22.33 4.72
CA THR A 279 0.47 -20.94 5.16
C THR A 279 -0.98 -20.51 5.32
N GLN A 280 -1.93 -21.29 4.78
CA GLN A 280 -3.37 -21.06 5.01
C GLN A 280 -3.78 -21.65 6.36
N THR A 281 -3.89 -20.79 7.35
CA THR A 281 -4.41 -21.18 8.64
C THR A 281 -5.91 -20.96 8.74
N ASP A 282 -6.56 -21.71 9.62
CA ASP A 282 -7.94 -21.45 10.03
C ASP A 282 -8.16 -20.03 10.51
N TYR A 283 -7.12 -19.32 10.94
CA TYR A 283 -7.19 -17.93 11.36
C TYR A 283 -7.47 -16.96 10.20
N GLN A 284 -6.90 -17.17 9.02
CA GLN A 284 -7.21 -16.34 7.85
C GLN A 284 -8.64 -16.56 7.37
N MET A 285 -9.18 -17.73 7.63
CA MET A 285 -10.51 -18.19 7.29
C MET A 285 -11.41 -18.32 8.52
N SER A 286 -10.97 -17.80 9.69
CA SER A 286 -11.71 -17.99 10.94
C SER A 286 -12.99 -17.16 10.96
N ASP A 287 -13.99 -17.68 11.67
CA ASP A 287 -15.28 -17.03 11.89
C ASP A 287 -15.14 -15.59 12.41
N ASP A 288 -14.12 -15.31 13.22
CA ASP A 288 -13.90 -13.96 13.78
C ASP A 288 -13.45 -12.96 12.70
N ARG A 289 -12.56 -13.34 11.80
CA ARG A 289 -12.17 -12.48 10.66
C ARG A 289 -13.32 -12.33 9.67
N LEU A 290 -14.00 -13.44 9.37
CA LEU A 290 -15.18 -13.46 8.51
C LEU A 290 -16.31 -12.65 9.11
N SER A 291 -16.57 -12.78 10.41
CA SER A 291 -17.57 -11.98 11.12
C SER A 291 -17.24 -10.49 11.05
N ARG A 292 -15.99 -10.09 11.20
CA ARG A 292 -15.56 -8.68 11.06
C ARG A 292 -15.70 -8.16 9.63
N ILE A 293 -15.39 -8.98 8.64
CA ILE A 293 -15.57 -8.62 7.23
C ILE A 293 -17.06 -8.61 6.89
N ALA A 294 -17.80 -9.64 7.29
CA ALA A 294 -19.21 -9.79 6.94
C ALA A 294 -20.09 -8.72 7.59
N THR A 295 -19.93 -8.50 8.89
CA THR A 295 -20.81 -7.57 9.61
C THR A 295 -20.46 -6.10 9.42
N ALA A 296 -19.20 -5.75 9.28
CA ALA A 296 -18.78 -4.35 9.25
C ALA A 296 -18.71 -3.78 7.84
N ASP A 297 -18.25 -4.55 6.87
CA ASP A 297 -17.87 -4.05 5.55
C ASP A 297 -18.71 -4.64 4.41
N ILE A 298 -19.31 -5.83 4.58
CA ILE A 298 -20.04 -6.53 3.51
C ILE A 298 -21.55 -6.39 3.64
N GLU A 299 -22.11 -6.67 4.82
CA GLU A 299 -23.57 -6.68 4.99
C GLU A 299 -24.18 -5.29 4.84
N ASN A 300 -23.45 -4.26 5.24
CA ASN A 300 -23.98 -2.92 5.29
C ASN A 300 -23.37 -1.95 4.32
N LEU A 301 -22.51 -2.24 3.41
CA LEU A 301 -21.89 -1.28 2.47
C LEU A 301 -22.41 0.18 2.62
N ASP A 302 -22.37 0.68 3.87
CA ASP A 302 -22.76 2.04 4.19
C ASP A 302 -21.64 2.96 3.75
N PHE A 303 -21.75 3.42 2.51
CA PHE A 303 -20.76 4.27 1.91
C PHE A 303 -20.67 5.62 2.64
N ASP A 304 -19.44 5.98 3.00
CA ASP A 304 -19.15 7.31 3.53
C ASP A 304 -19.15 8.34 2.39
N PRO A 305 -19.96 9.39 2.46
CA PRO A 305 -20.03 10.38 1.39
C PRO A 305 -18.70 11.07 1.10
N ASP A 306 -17.88 11.32 2.11
CA ASP A 306 -16.59 11.99 1.94
C ASP A 306 -15.57 11.07 1.26
N LEU A 307 -15.64 9.75 1.52
CA LEU A 307 -14.80 8.77 0.82
C LEU A 307 -15.21 8.66 -0.66
N VAL A 308 -16.51 8.78 -0.97
CA VAL A 308 -16.98 8.82 -2.36
C VAL A 308 -16.49 10.08 -3.06
N GLU A 309 -16.57 11.25 -2.42
CA GLU A 309 -16.02 12.49 -2.96
C GLU A 309 -14.50 12.40 -3.18
N ALA A 310 -13.77 11.86 -2.21
CA ALA A 310 -12.34 11.66 -2.34
C ALA A 310 -11.98 10.73 -3.53
N PHE A 311 -12.77 9.66 -3.73
CA PHE A 311 -12.57 8.78 -4.88
C PHE A 311 -12.85 9.49 -6.22
N ILE A 312 -13.89 10.31 -6.30
CA ILE A 312 -14.17 11.13 -7.48
C ILE A 312 -13.01 12.12 -7.75
N ALA A 313 -12.48 12.75 -6.70
CA ALA A 313 -11.34 13.64 -6.81
C ALA A 313 -10.07 12.90 -7.26
N LEU A 314 -9.81 11.71 -6.70
CA LEU A 314 -8.74 10.80 -7.12
C LEU A 314 -8.78 10.50 -8.63
N VAL A 315 -9.96 10.12 -9.15
CA VAL A 315 -10.14 9.84 -10.58
C VAL A 315 -9.85 11.10 -11.41
N LYS A 316 -10.37 12.26 -11.01
CA LYS A 316 -10.11 13.55 -11.68
C LYS A 316 -8.63 13.96 -11.64
N ASN A 317 -7.92 13.60 -10.58
CA ASN A 317 -6.48 13.85 -10.49
C ASN A 317 -5.73 13.08 -11.60
N PHE A 318 -5.97 11.79 -11.74
CA PHE A 318 -5.32 10.98 -12.78
C PHE A 318 -5.72 11.37 -14.21
N GLN A 319 -6.94 11.87 -14.43
CA GLN A 319 -7.34 12.39 -15.74
C GLN A 319 -6.44 13.55 -16.23
N GLN A 320 -5.71 14.23 -15.33
CA GLN A 320 -4.81 15.31 -15.72
C GLN A 320 -3.51 14.81 -16.38
N ILE A 321 -3.08 13.58 -16.08
CA ILE A 321 -1.79 13.02 -16.50
C ILE A 321 -1.89 11.71 -17.28
N ALA A 322 -3.09 11.17 -17.46
CA ALA A 322 -3.30 9.93 -18.22
C ALA A 322 -4.07 10.22 -19.52
N ASP A 323 -3.77 9.45 -20.57
CA ASP A 323 -4.52 9.49 -21.82
C ASP A 323 -5.83 8.74 -21.66
N HIS A 324 -5.79 7.60 -20.96
CA HIS A 324 -6.93 6.79 -20.61
C HIS A 324 -6.99 6.54 -19.09
N VAL A 325 -8.16 6.73 -18.52
CA VAL A 325 -8.46 6.40 -17.12
C VAL A 325 -9.62 5.43 -17.11
N GLU A 326 -9.45 4.31 -16.43
CA GLU A 326 -10.46 3.27 -16.27
C GLU A 326 -10.66 2.97 -14.78
N ILE A 327 -11.89 2.78 -14.35
CA ILE A 327 -12.19 2.31 -13.00
C ILE A 327 -12.40 0.80 -13.08
N VAL A 328 -11.73 0.05 -12.20
CA VAL A 328 -11.79 -1.42 -12.20
C VAL A 328 -12.23 -1.95 -10.84
N MET A 329 -13.16 -2.88 -10.81
CA MET A 329 -13.45 -3.71 -9.64
C MET A 329 -12.71 -5.04 -9.80
N LEU A 330 -11.88 -5.36 -8.82
CA LEU A 330 -11.07 -6.57 -8.82
C LEU A 330 -11.91 -7.81 -8.49
N PRO A 331 -11.44 -9.02 -8.86
CA PRO A 331 -12.08 -10.26 -8.49
C PRO A 331 -12.34 -10.37 -7.00
N LYS A 332 -13.45 -10.98 -6.62
CA LYS A 332 -13.81 -11.27 -5.23
C LYS A 332 -14.03 -12.78 -5.03
N ASN A 333 -13.65 -13.24 -3.87
CA ASN A 333 -13.92 -14.62 -3.46
C ASN A 333 -15.42 -14.78 -3.11
N THR A 334 -16.18 -15.37 -4.02
CA THR A 334 -17.64 -15.50 -3.90
C THR A 334 -18.08 -16.56 -2.92
N ASP A 335 -17.19 -17.43 -2.44
CA ASP A 335 -17.50 -18.38 -1.37
C ASP A 335 -17.63 -17.65 -0.03
N TRP A 336 -16.84 -16.58 0.16
CA TRP A 336 -16.76 -15.82 1.39
C TRP A 336 -17.47 -14.47 1.32
N ILE A 337 -17.43 -13.80 0.18
CA ILE A 337 -17.97 -12.45 0.01
C ILE A 337 -19.29 -12.51 -0.75
N ARG A 338 -20.40 -12.51 -0.01
CA ARG A 338 -21.76 -12.51 -0.56
C ARG A 338 -22.50 -11.26 -0.15
N ASN A 339 -22.56 -10.30 -1.06
CA ASN A 339 -23.28 -9.06 -0.80
C ASN A 339 -24.80 -9.28 -0.86
N PRO A 340 -25.57 -8.84 0.14
CA PRO A 340 -27.04 -8.85 0.06
C PRO A 340 -27.55 -7.87 -1.00
N PRO A 341 -28.77 -8.07 -1.53
CA PRO A 341 -29.31 -7.25 -2.62
C PRO A 341 -29.29 -5.73 -2.33
N GLU A 342 -29.52 -5.34 -1.08
CA GLU A 342 -29.50 -3.95 -0.65
C GLU A 342 -28.12 -3.32 -0.74
N ALA A 343 -27.09 -4.08 -0.39
CA ALA A 343 -25.68 -3.64 -0.51
C ALA A 343 -25.29 -3.51 -1.99
N ILE A 344 -25.71 -4.45 -2.83
CA ILE A 344 -25.50 -4.37 -4.30
C ILE A 344 -26.19 -3.13 -4.87
N ALA A 345 -27.41 -2.81 -4.44
CA ALA A 345 -28.13 -1.63 -4.90
C ALA A 345 -27.42 -0.33 -4.46
N ARG A 346 -26.93 -0.27 -3.21
CA ARG A 346 -26.13 0.89 -2.75
C ARG A 346 -24.84 1.05 -3.55
N GLN A 347 -24.11 -0.04 -3.78
CA GLN A 347 -22.91 -0.04 -4.61
C GLN A 347 -23.20 0.46 -6.03
N ALA A 348 -24.26 -0.03 -6.66
CA ALA A 348 -24.66 0.39 -8.00
C ALA A 348 -24.98 1.89 -8.06
N ALA A 349 -25.64 2.45 -7.03
CA ALA A 349 -25.94 3.87 -6.96
C ALA A 349 -24.68 4.73 -6.83
N VAL A 350 -23.69 4.30 -6.03
CA VAL A 350 -22.39 4.98 -5.87
C VAL A 350 -21.60 4.90 -7.17
N VAL A 351 -21.53 3.75 -7.80
CA VAL A 351 -20.84 3.56 -9.10
C VAL A 351 -21.44 4.47 -10.17
N GLU A 352 -22.77 4.55 -10.27
CA GLU A 352 -23.45 5.43 -11.24
C GLU A 352 -23.16 6.91 -10.96
N ARG A 353 -23.10 7.30 -9.68
CA ARG A 353 -22.68 8.65 -9.29
C ARG A 353 -21.24 8.94 -9.75
N ILE A 354 -20.29 8.06 -9.45
CA ILE A 354 -18.88 8.21 -9.85
C ILE A 354 -18.79 8.34 -11.37
N ARG A 355 -19.43 7.43 -12.12
CA ARG A 355 -19.44 7.45 -13.58
C ARG A 355 -19.99 8.75 -14.14
N ARG A 356 -21.10 9.25 -13.60
CA ARG A 356 -21.72 10.50 -14.03
C ARG A 356 -20.82 11.73 -13.77
N GLU A 357 -20.10 11.75 -12.64
CA GLU A 357 -19.30 12.90 -12.22
C GLU A 357 -17.88 12.92 -12.80
N THR A 358 -17.38 11.77 -13.22
CA THR A 358 -16.02 11.64 -13.80
C THR A 358 -16.04 11.41 -15.31
N GLY A 359 -17.11 10.85 -15.84
CA GLY A 359 -17.18 10.40 -17.24
C GLY A 359 -16.35 9.13 -17.52
N VAL A 360 -15.74 8.55 -16.50
CA VAL A 360 -14.81 7.40 -16.65
C VAL A 360 -15.61 6.09 -16.70
N PRO A 361 -15.30 5.18 -17.64
CA PRO A 361 -15.90 3.85 -17.68
C PRO A 361 -15.47 3.03 -16.47
N LEU A 362 -16.34 2.10 -16.06
CA LEU A 362 -16.07 1.14 -15.00
C LEU A 362 -16.17 -0.28 -15.56
N ARG A 363 -15.13 -1.07 -15.28
CA ARG A 363 -15.04 -2.49 -15.62
C ARG A 363 -15.23 -3.32 -14.35
N ASP A 364 -16.22 -4.17 -14.35
CA ASP A 364 -16.53 -5.04 -13.20
C ASP A 364 -15.97 -6.44 -13.45
N PHE A 365 -14.88 -6.77 -12.75
CA PHE A 365 -14.25 -8.08 -12.77
C PHE A 365 -14.52 -8.88 -11.48
N GLN A 366 -15.46 -8.46 -10.64
CA GLN A 366 -15.73 -9.12 -9.37
C GLN A 366 -16.09 -10.60 -9.52
N VAL A 367 -16.76 -10.95 -10.61
CA VAL A 367 -17.06 -12.34 -10.97
C VAL A 367 -16.64 -12.55 -12.41
N THR A 368 -15.68 -13.44 -12.63
CA THR A 368 -15.13 -13.72 -13.96
C THR A 368 -14.77 -15.20 -14.07
N ASP A 369 -14.86 -15.78 -15.26
CA ASP A 369 -14.46 -17.17 -15.53
C ASP A 369 -12.93 -17.35 -15.50
N ALA A 370 -12.17 -16.25 -15.58
CA ALA A 370 -10.70 -16.31 -15.57
C ALA A 370 -10.12 -16.58 -14.17
N VAL A 371 -10.86 -16.26 -13.09
CA VAL A 371 -10.37 -16.36 -11.72
C VAL A 371 -11.34 -17.20 -10.90
N SER A 372 -10.89 -18.36 -10.44
CA SER A 372 -11.65 -19.22 -9.52
C SER A 372 -11.41 -18.85 -8.05
N ASN A 373 -12.32 -19.25 -7.16
CA ASN A 373 -12.17 -19.01 -5.72
C ASN A 373 -10.93 -19.69 -5.11
N SER A 374 -10.42 -20.77 -5.70
CA SER A 374 -9.16 -21.41 -5.26
C SER A 374 -7.90 -20.59 -5.55
N MET A 375 -8.00 -19.56 -6.40
CA MET A 375 -6.89 -18.66 -6.74
C MET A 375 -6.73 -17.50 -5.77
N PHE A 376 -7.40 -17.53 -4.62
CA PHE A 376 -7.23 -16.55 -3.55
C PHE A 376 -6.29 -17.10 -2.48
N GLY A 377 -5.41 -16.25 -1.96
CA GLY A 377 -4.51 -16.55 -0.85
C GLY A 377 -5.16 -16.35 0.52
N ASP A 378 -6.23 -15.54 0.57
CA ASP A 378 -7.08 -15.32 1.73
C ASP A 378 -8.52 -14.96 1.28
N THR A 379 -9.34 -14.46 2.20
CA THR A 379 -10.74 -14.11 1.89
C THR A 379 -10.90 -12.99 0.85
N THR A 380 -9.88 -12.19 0.61
CA THR A 380 -9.98 -10.97 -0.21
C THR A 380 -8.88 -10.83 -1.26
N HIS A 381 -7.70 -11.38 -1.02
CA HIS A 381 -6.53 -11.19 -1.87
C HIS A 381 -6.29 -12.38 -2.79
N LEU A 382 -6.06 -12.10 -4.05
CA LEU A 382 -5.57 -13.09 -5.00
C LEU A 382 -4.19 -13.61 -4.55
N ASN A 383 -3.94 -14.90 -4.76
CA ASN A 383 -2.60 -15.41 -4.59
C ASN A 383 -1.69 -14.94 -5.73
N ARG A 384 -0.41 -14.74 -5.42
CA ARG A 384 0.55 -14.15 -6.37
C ARG A 384 0.84 -15.03 -7.58
N TYR A 385 0.77 -16.34 -7.40
CA TYR A 385 1.29 -17.30 -8.38
C TYR A 385 0.25 -17.77 -9.39
N GLN A 386 -1.01 -17.72 -9.05
CA GLN A 386 -2.11 -18.15 -9.93
C GLN A 386 -3.12 -17.03 -10.13
N GLY A 387 -3.67 -16.50 -9.05
CA GLY A 387 -4.75 -15.52 -9.11
C GLY A 387 -4.33 -14.21 -9.74
N ALA A 388 -3.17 -13.66 -9.32
CA ALA A 388 -2.63 -12.43 -9.89
C ALA A 388 -2.29 -12.61 -11.38
N VAL A 389 -1.71 -13.74 -11.75
CA VAL A 389 -1.36 -14.05 -13.14
C VAL A 389 -2.61 -14.14 -14.00
N ALA A 390 -3.60 -14.95 -13.57
CA ALA A 390 -4.84 -15.14 -14.31
C ALA A 390 -5.61 -13.82 -14.49
N PHE A 391 -5.69 -13.01 -13.45
CA PHE A 391 -6.33 -11.70 -13.52
C PHE A 391 -5.55 -10.73 -14.42
N THR A 392 -4.22 -10.74 -14.34
CA THR A 392 -3.37 -9.89 -15.20
C THR A 392 -3.56 -10.24 -16.67
N HIS A 393 -3.63 -11.52 -17.02
CA HIS A 393 -3.91 -11.95 -18.42
C HIS A 393 -5.31 -11.52 -18.88
N LEU A 394 -6.30 -11.51 -18.00
CA LEU A 394 -7.60 -10.93 -18.31
C LEU A 394 -7.48 -9.44 -18.64
N LEU A 395 -6.70 -8.68 -17.85
CA LEU A 395 -6.46 -7.26 -18.13
C LEU A 395 -5.72 -7.05 -19.45
N VAL A 396 -4.72 -7.87 -19.79
CA VAL A 396 -4.05 -7.82 -21.09
C VAL A 396 -5.07 -7.94 -22.22
N LYS A 397 -5.93 -8.96 -22.16
CA LYS A 397 -6.98 -9.18 -23.17
C LYS A 397 -7.96 -8.01 -23.26
N GLU A 398 -8.30 -7.41 -22.14
CA GLU A 398 -9.28 -6.34 -22.06
C GLU A 398 -8.76 -5.01 -22.59
N TYR A 399 -7.45 -4.76 -22.44
CA TYR A 399 -6.85 -3.46 -22.76
C TYR A 399 -5.92 -3.48 -23.97
N GLU A 400 -5.66 -4.61 -24.62
CA GLU A 400 -4.77 -4.67 -25.78
C GLU A 400 -5.17 -3.74 -26.92
N ASP A 401 -6.47 -3.62 -27.21
CA ASP A 401 -6.95 -2.72 -28.27
C ASP A 401 -6.86 -1.25 -27.90
N LEU A 402 -6.95 -0.92 -26.62
CA LEU A 402 -6.81 0.45 -26.11
C LEU A 402 -5.34 0.91 -26.12
N LEU A 403 -4.40 -0.01 -25.98
CA LEU A 403 -2.96 0.25 -25.88
C LEU A 403 -2.25 0.15 -27.25
N ARG A 404 -2.92 -0.23 -28.30
CA ARG A 404 -2.43 -0.15 -29.68
C ARG A 404 -2.48 1.28 -30.22
#